data_dedbe52d2cf58bcfe90809db0f5e92bd
#
_entry.id   dedbe52d2cf58bcfe90809db0f5e92bd
#
_cell.length_a   1.000
_cell.length_b   1.000
_cell.length_c   1.000
_cell.angle_alpha   90.00
_cell.angle_beta   90.00
_cell.angle_gamma   90.00
#
_symmetry.space_group_name_H-M   'P 1'
#
loop_
_entity.id
_entity.type
_entity.pdbx_description
1 polymer ?
#
loop_
_entity_poly.entity_id
_entity_poly.type
_entity_poly.pdbx_seq_one_letter_code
_entity_poly.pdbx_strand_id
1 'polypeptide(L)'
;MSKPQSWAGVDAADRRTMRRQMLLTAALDVVGAEGLSGVTLRAVCRQAELNTRYFYESFANVDELLGALHDQLVQDTAVVAYDAVRAADNDREVVYAFIHVSLARISEDPRRARVLYTDATSNPVLATKRRETLQILIHTIAPLSTPAAGPNSQYPTVAAIMAGGAMAELAGAWAEGRLGDDLTTAVDHATDFMFASLGPTHVLDGVQARAMSAFELMLGGMPS
;
A
#
# COMPACT_ATOMS: atom_id res chain seq x y z
N MET A 1 -13.87 19.42 25.33
CA MET A 1 -13.82 20.59 24.42
C MET A 1 -12.37 20.93 24.17
N SER A 2 -11.78 20.40 23.07
CA SER A 2 -10.41 20.70 22.68
C SER A 2 -10.36 22.07 22.00
N LYS A 3 -9.44 22.95 22.46
CA LYS A 3 -9.22 24.26 21.84
C LYS A 3 -8.74 24.10 20.40
N PRO A 4 -9.22 24.96 19.47
CA PRO A 4 -8.67 24.98 18.10
C PRO A 4 -7.17 25.33 18.18
N GLN A 5 -6.34 24.52 17.51
CA GLN A 5 -4.91 24.73 17.43
C GLN A 5 -4.62 26.09 16.79
N SER A 6 -3.86 26.94 17.50
CA SER A 6 -3.52 28.29 17.06
C SER A 6 -2.62 28.23 15.81
N TRP A 7 -3.10 28.74 14.69
CA TRP A 7 -2.42 28.80 13.38
C TRP A 7 -1.47 30.00 13.24
N ALA A 8 -1.23 30.76 14.33
CA ALA A 8 -0.35 31.93 14.33
C ALA A 8 1.12 31.48 14.22
N GLY A 9 1.75 31.76 13.07
CA GLY A 9 3.17 31.50 12.81
C GLY A 9 3.48 30.39 11.79
N VAL A 10 2.45 29.67 11.26
CA VAL A 10 2.64 28.66 10.21
C VAL A 10 2.49 29.29 8.83
N ASP A 11 3.41 28.97 7.89
CA ASP A 11 3.37 29.48 6.51
C ASP A 11 2.08 29.01 5.79
N ALA A 12 1.68 29.73 4.74
CA ALA A 12 0.50 29.41 3.93
C ALA A 12 0.62 28.05 3.24
N ALA A 13 1.81 27.66 2.81
CA ALA A 13 2.09 26.36 2.23
C ALA A 13 1.93 25.24 3.25
N ASP A 14 2.47 25.41 4.46
CA ASP A 14 2.34 24.45 5.55
C ASP A 14 0.90 24.24 5.95
N ARG A 15 0.11 25.33 6.07
CA ARG A 15 -1.33 25.24 6.36
C ARG A 15 -2.10 24.46 5.29
N ARG A 16 -1.72 24.60 4.02
CA ARG A 16 -2.33 23.82 2.92
C ARG A 16 -1.99 22.35 3.06
N THR A 17 -0.73 22.02 3.30
CA THR A 17 -0.27 20.64 3.53
C THR A 17 -0.98 19.99 4.71
N MET A 18 -1.09 20.70 5.84
CA MET A 18 -1.80 20.20 7.01
C MET A 18 -3.29 19.94 6.71
N ARG A 19 -3.99 20.86 6.02
CA ARG A 19 -5.40 20.65 5.63
C ARG A 19 -5.55 19.46 4.69
N ARG A 20 -4.64 19.31 3.73
CA ARG A 20 -4.62 18.14 2.84
C ARG A 20 -4.51 16.85 3.65
N GLN A 21 -3.60 16.80 4.63
CA GLN A 21 -3.43 15.65 5.51
C GLN A 21 -4.67 15.38 6.36
N MET A 22 -5.30 16.42 6.91
CA MET A 22 -6.56 16.28 7.66
C MET A 22 -7.66 15.66 6.80
N LEU A 23 -7.78 16.05 5.52
CA LEU A 23 -8.76 15.48 4.59
C LEU A 23 -8.47 14.02 4.27
N LEU A 24 -7.20 13.63 4.10
CA LEU A 24 -6.81 12.23 3.87
C LEU A 24 -7.11 11.35 5.10
N THR A 25 -6.77 11.83 6.29
CA THR A 25 -7.09 11.14 7.55
C THR A 25 -8.61 10.99 7.72
N ALA A 26 -9.37 12.06 7.49
CA ALA A 26 -10.82 12.02 7.56
C ALA A 26 -11.46 11.08 6.53
N ALA A 27 -10.89 10.98 5.32
CA ALA A 27 -11.35 10.02 4.34
C ALA A 27 -11.15 8.57 4.82
N LEU A 28 -9.99 8.27 5.43
CA LEU A 28 -9.72 6.95 6.01
C LEU A 28 -10.68 6.63 7.17
N ASP A 29 -11.01 7.63 8.02
CA ASP A 29 -11.99 7.49 9.10
C ASP A 29 -13.38 7.14 8.53
N VAL A 30 -13.81 7.85 7.47
CA VAL A 30 -15.10 7.58 6.80
C VAL A 30 -15.10 6.19 6.17
N VAL A 31 -14.01 5.77 5.52
CA VAL A 31 -13.88 4.39 5.01
C VAL A 31 -14.05 3.38 6.14
N GLY A 32 -13.45 3.60 7.28
CA GLY A 32 -13.58 2.72 8.44
C GLY A 32 -15.01 2.59 8.95
N ALA A 33 -15.72 3.73 9.05
CA ALA A 33 -17.05 3.79 9.64
C ALA A 33 -18.18 3.40 8.66
N GLU A 34 -18.09 3.86 7.41
CA GLU A 34 -19.21 3.81 6.45
C GLU A 34 -18.84 3.08 5.14
N GLY A 35 -17.59 2.64 5.00
CA GLY A 35 -17.07 2.05 3.75
C GLY A 35 -16.76 3.09 2.68
N LEU A 36 -16.29 2.62 1.52
CA LEU A 36 -15.99 3.52 0.39
C LEU A 36 -17.23 4.28 -0.11
N SER A 37 -18.40 3.69 -0.06
CA SER A 37 -19.65 4.35 -0.47
C SER A 37 -20.03 5.55 0.40
N GLY A 38 -19.56 5.59 1.65
CA GLY A 38 -19.71 6.71 2.57
C GLY A 38 -18.80 7.89 2.26
N VAL A 39 -17.72 7.67 1.47
CA VAL A 39 -16.75 8.73 1.17
C VAL A 39 -17.34 9.74 0.18
N THR A 40 -17.95 10.77 0.74
CA THR A 40 -18.47 11.91 -0.01
C THR A 40 -17.76 13.19 0.41
N LEU A 41 -17.74 14.20 -0.45
CA LEU A 41 -17.17 15.51 -0.12
C LEU A 41 -17.71 16.05 1.22
N ARG A 42 -19.03 15.93 1.43
CA ARG A 42 -19.66 16.41 2.67
C ARG A 42 -19.25 15.58 3.89
N ALA A 43 -19.19 14.27 3.77
CA ALA A 43 -18.78 13.39 4.87
C ALA A 43 -17.32 13.66 5.27
N VAL A 44 -16.43 13.75 4.29
CA VAL A 44 -15.00 14.03 4.53
C VAL A 44 -14.80 15.42 5.15
N CYS A 45 -15.46 16.47 4.62
CA CYS A 45 -15.34 17.81 5.18
C CYS A 45 -15.89 17.88 6.61
N ARG A 46 -17.00 17.21 6.89
CA ARG A 46 -17.56 17.12 8.25
C ARG A 46 -16.61 16.42 9.21
N GLN A 47 -16.04 15.28 8.80
CA GLN A 47 -15.09 14.51 9.60
C GLN A 47 -13.79 15.28 9.85
N ALA A 48 -13.30 16.02 8.87
CA ALA A 48 -12.09 16.85 8.96
C ALA A 48 -12.32 18.18 9.70
N GLU A 49 -13.56 18.53 10.03
CA GLU A 49 -13.96 19.86 10.55
C GLU A 49 -13.51 21.01 9.63
N LEU A 50 -13.51 20.77 8.31
CA LEU A 50 -13.13 21.73 7.28
C LEU A 50 -14.33 22.09 6.39
N ASN A 51 -14.37 23.33 5.88
CA ASN A 51 -15.36 23.68 4.88
C ASN A 51 -14.95 23.21 3.49
N THR A 52 -15.93 23.14 2.58
CA THR A 52 -15.76 22.65 1.22
C THR A 52 -14.75 23.45 0.39
N ARG A 53 -14.53 24.73 0.71
CA ARG A 53 -13.50 25.55 0.04
C ARG A 53 -12.11 24.92 0.23
N TYR A 54 -11.76 24.49 1.46
CA TYR A 54 -10.46 23.88 1.75
C TYR A 54 -10.30 22.51 1.10
N PHE A 55 -11.40 21.79 0.87
CA PHE A 55 -11.38 20.58 0.07
C PHE A 55 -10.92 20.90 -1.37
N TYR A 56 -11.57 21.87 -2.03
CA TYR A 56 -11.23 22.24 -3.40
C TYR A 56 -9.86 22.92 -3.56
N GLU A 57 -9.29 23.47 -2.48
CA GLU A 57 -7.88 23.92 -2.48
C GLU A 57 -6.88 22.75 -2.52
N SER A 58 -7.30 21.52 -2.18
CA SER A 58 -6.45 20.34 -2.03
C SER A 58 -6.73 19.24 -3.06
N PHE A 59 -8.00 19.08 -3.46
CA PHE A 59 -8.47 18.02 -4.36
C PHE A 59 -9.58 18.55 -5.26
N ALA A 60 -9.55 18.20 -6.55
CA ALA A 60 -10.60 18.59 -7.50
C ALA A 60 -11.93 17.85 -7.23
N ASN A 61 -11.85 16.60 -6.75
CA ASN A 61 -13.01 15.75 -6.48
C ASN A 61 -12.66 14.64 -5.49
N VAL A 62 -13.65 13.81 -5.14
CA VAL A 62 -13.48 12.67 -4.22
C VAL A 62 -12.59 11.57 -4.82
N ASP A 63 -12.61 11.40 -6.12
CA ASP A 63 -11.77 10.40 -6.80
C ASP A 63 -10.29 10.75 -6.67
N GLU A 64 -9.93 12.03 -6.82
CA GLU A 64 -8.56 12.49 -6.58
C GLU A 64 -8.14 12.29 -5.11
N LEU A 65 -9.03 12.57 -4.16
CA LEU A 65 -8.79 12.31 -2.74
C LEU A 65 -8.54 10.83 -2.48
N LEU A 66 -9.36 9.92 -3.03
CA LEU A 66 -9.21 8.48 -2.86
C LEU A 66 -7.90 7.96 -3.51
N GLY A 67 -7.57 8.45 -4.69
CA GLY A 67 -6.29 8.14 -5.33
C GLY A 67 -5.10 8.56 -4.48
N ALA A 68 -5.14 9.78 -3.94
CA ALA A 68 -4.09 10.31 -3.06
C ALA A 68 -4.03 9.57 -1.72
N LEU A 69 -5.16 9.13 -1.16
CA LEU A 69 -5.20 8.29 0.03
C LEU A 69 -4.52 6.94 -0.22
N HIS A 70 -4.85 6.29 -1.34
CA HIS A 70 -4.18 5.04 -1.73
C HIS A 70 -2.67 5.23 -1.83
N ASP A 71 -2.22 6.25 -2.56
CA ASP A 71 -0.79 6.51 -2.77
C ASP A 71 -0.07 6.77 -1.44
N GLN A 72 -0.67 7.54 -0.53
CA GLN A 72 -0.11 7.76 0.81
C GLN A 72 0.02 6.45 1.59
N LEU A 73 -1.01 5.59 1.61
CA LEU A 73 -0.96 4.33 2.33
C LEU A 73 0.09 3.37 1.76
N VAL A 74 0.28 3.37 0.43
CA VAL A 74 1.36 2.62 -0.23
C VAL A 74 2.72 3.18 0.18
N GLN A 75 2.91 4.50 0.12
CA GLN A 75 4.16 5.17 0.50
C GLN A 75 4.52 4.90 1.96
N ASP A 76 3.57 5.04 2.89
CA ASP A 76 3.77 4.76 4.31
C ASP A 76 4.25 3.32 4.55
N THR A 77 3.73 2.36 3.76
CA THR A 77 4.17 0.96 3.82
C THR A 77 5.55 0.78 3.19
N ALA A 78 5.79 1.41 2.05
CA ALA A 78 7.03 1.31 1.30
C ALA A 78 8.24 1.85 2.09
N VAL A 79 8.08 2.94 2.84
CA VAL A 79 9.14 3.49 3.71
C VAL A 79 9.61 2.44 4.72
N VAL A 80 8.68 1.80 5.44
CA VAL A 80 9.01 0.79 6.45
C VAL A 80 9.55 -0.48 5.81
N ALA A 81 8.98 -0.88 4.67
CA ALA A 81 9.42 -2.06 3.93
C ALA A 81 10.83 -1.89 3.35
N TYR A 82 11.17 -0.69 2.87
CA TYR A 82 12.52 -0.38 2.38
C TYR A 82 13.60 -0.67 3.43
N ASP A 83 13.41 -0.17 4.64
CA ASP A 83 14.38 -0.38 5.73
C ASP A 83 14.46 -1.86 6.14
N ALA A 84 13.33 -2.55 6.24
CA ALA A 84 13.26 -3.96 6.59
C ALA A 84 13.93 -4.86 5.52
N VAL A 85 13.66 -4.59 4.24
CA VAL A 85 14.26 -5.33 3.11
C VAL A 85 15.75 -5.04 3.00
N ARG A 86 16.19 -3.81 3.26
CA ARG A 86 17.62 -3.45 3.25
C ARG A 86 18.41 -4.20 4.33
N ALA A 87 17.77 -4.51 5.46
CA ALA A 87 18.39 -5.23 6.57
C ALA A 87 18.36 -6.76 6.41
N ALA A 88 17.69 -7.29 5.38
CA ALA A 88 17.58 -8.73 5.14
C ALA A 88 18.90 -9.32 4.63
N ASP A 89 19.29 -10.49 5.14
CA ASP A 89 20.54 -11.17 4.82
C ASP A 89 20.42 -12.12 3.62
N ASN A 90 19.21 -12.49 3.24
CA ASN A 90 18.92 -13.40 2.13
C ASN A 90 17.53 -13.16 1.52
N ASP A 91 17.31 -13.76 0.34
CA ASP A 91 16.07 -13.56 -0.44
C ASP A 91 14.79 -13.99 0.28
N ARG A 92 14.85 -15.06 1.09
CA ARG A 92 13.69 -15.47 1.89
C ARG A 92 13.33 -14.41 2.92
N GLU A 93 14.31 -13.80 3.55
CA GLU A 93 14.10 -12.69 4.49
C GLU A 93 13.57 -11.43 3.81
N VAL A 94 13.96 -11.16 2.55
CA VAL A 94 13.37 -10.08 1.75
C VAL A 94 11.87 -10.28 1.57
N VAL A 95 11.45 -11.50 1.17
CA VAL A 95 10.04 -11.83 0.99
C VAL A 95 9.30 -11.77 2.34
N TYR A 96 9.90 -12.34 3.39
CA TYR A 96 9.37 -12.28 4.75
C TYR A 96 9.17 -10.83 5.21
N ALA A 97 10.18 -9.99 5.07
CA ALA A 97 10.13 -8.58 5.48
C ALA A 97 9.01 -7.81 4.79
N PHE A 98 8.83 -8.02 3.49
CA PHE A 98 7.75 -7.38 2.73
C PHE A 98 6.36 -7.82 3.22
N ILE A 99 6.14 -9.14 3.39
CA ILE A 99 4.87 -9.68 3.87
C ILE A 99 4.61 -9.23 5.30
N HIS A 100 5.62 -9.32 6.17
CA HIS A 100 5.52 -8.92 7.57
C HIS A 100 5.13 -7.45 7.71
N VAL A 101 5.82 -6.54 7.04
CA VAL A 101 5.51 -5.10 7.09
C VAL A 101 4.10 -4.85 6.57
N SER A 102 3.70 -5.49 5.47
CA SER A 102 2.36 -5.32 4.89
C SER A 102 1.25 -5.72 5.86
N LEU A 103 1.36 -6.88 6.51
CA LEU A 103 0.35 -7.35 7.46
C LEU A 103 0.43 -6.60 8.80
N ALA A 104 1.62 -6.24 9.28
CA ALA A 104 1.79 -5.44 10.49
C ALA A 104 1.11 -4.07 10.37
N ARG A 105 1.27 -3.40 9.21
CA ARG A 105 0.59 -2.11 8.95
C ARG A 105 -0.94 -2.25 8.92
N ILE A 106 -1.46 -3.41 8.51
CA ILE A 106 -2.89 -3.72 8.58
C ILE A 106 -3.32 -4.01 10.02
N SER A 107 -2.49 -4.70 10.81
CA SER A 107 -2.76 -4.92 12.25
C SER A 107 -2.85 -3.61 13.02
N GLU A 108 -1.99 -2.63 12.69
CA GLU A 108 -2.01 -1.30 13.30
C GLU A 108 -3.27 -0.52 12.93
N ASP A 109 -3.72 -0.64 11.68
CA ASP A 109 -4.92 0.03 11.16
C ASP A 109 -5.62 -0.83 10.10
N PRO A 110 -6.63 -1.64 10.49
CA PRO A 110 -7.36 -2.51 9.56
C PRO A 110 -8.07 -1.78 8.41
N ARG A 111 -8.34 -0.47 8.57
CA ARG A 111 -8.98 0.36 7.51
C ARG A 111 -8.11 0.43 6.25
N ARG A 112 -6.79 0.27 6.40
CA ARG A 112 -5.82 0.22 5.28
C ARG A 112 -6.16 -0.89 4.31
N ALA A 113 -6.55 -2.07 4.81
CA ALA A 113 -6.92 -3.20 3.97
C ALA A 113 -8.11 -2.88 3.05
N ARG A 114 -9.07 -2.10 3.52
CA ARG A 114 -10.23 -1.69 2.72
C ARG A 114 -9.84 -0.84 1.52
N VAL A 115 -8.95 0.14 1.72
CA VAL A 115 -8.49 1.04 0.65
C VAL A 115 -7.55 0.33 -0.32
N LEU A 116 -6.64 -0.50 0.19
CA LEU A 116 -5.57 -1.10 -0.63
C LEU A 116 -5.99 -2.41 -1.32
N TYR A 117 -6.92 -3.19 -0.72
CA TYR A 117 -7.18 -4.56 -1.13
C TYR A 117 -8.68 -4.89 -1.27
N THR A 118 -9.45 -4.90 -0.18
CA THR A 118 -10.78 -5.52 -0.16
C THR A 118 -11.82 -4.73 -0.95
N ASP A 119 -11.95 -3.43 -0.69
CA ASP A 119 -12.94 -2.57 -1.35
C ASP A 119 -12.37 -1.93 -2.64
N ALA A 120 -11.06 -2.01 -2.86
CA ALA A 120 -10.37 -1.37 -3.98
C ALA A 120 -10.90 -1.85 -5.35
N THR A 121 -11.38 -3.07 -5.47
CA THR A 121 -11.91 -3.62 -6.72
C THR A 121 -13.29 -3.06 -7.08
N SER A 122 -14.05 -2.57 -6.10
CA SER A 122 -15.38 -1.99 -6.30
C SER A 122 -15.37 -0.51 -6.71
N ASN A 123 -14.21 0.16 -6.56
CA ASN A 123 -14.03 1.57 -6.93
C ASN A 123 -13.05 1.69 -8.11
N PRO A 124 -13.43 2.33 -9.24
CA PRO A 124 -12.61 2.40 -10.45
C PRO A 124 -11.24 3.06 -10.23
N VAL A 125 -11.18 4.11 -9.38
CA VAL A 125 -9.93 4.82 -9.09
C VAL A 125 -8.99 3.93 -8.29
N LEU A 126 -9.47 3.31 -7.22
CA LEU A 126 -8.65 2.42 -6.40
C LEU A 126 -8.23 1.16 -7.17
N ALA A 127 -9.12 0.61 -8.01
CA ALA A 127 -8.76 -0.50 -8.90
C ALA A 127 -7.63 -0.13 -9.87
N THR A 128 -7.63 1.11 -10.38
CA THR A 128 -6.56 1.61 -11.24
C THR A 128 -5.27 1.80 -10.45
N LYS A 129 -5.32 2.46 -9.31
CA LYS A 129 -4.17 2.67 -8.41
C LYS A 129 -3.52 1.35 -7.97
N ARG A 130 -4.33 0.39 -7.54
CA ARG A 130 -3.86 -0.95 -7.20
C ARG A 130 -3.17 -1.63 -8.39
N ARG A 131 -3.71 -1.48 -9.60
CA ARG A 131 -3.10 -2.03 -10.82
C ARG A 131 -1.75 -1.36 -11.12
N GLU A 132 -1.64 -0.05 -10.96
CA GLU A 132 -0.39 0.70 -11.12
C GLU A 132 0.67 0.21 -10.13
N THR A 133 0.33 0.08 -8.84
CA THR A 133 1.22 -0.47 -7.81
C THR A 133 1.67 -1.90 -8.15
N LEU A 134 0.74 -2.76 -8.58
CA LEU A 134 1.06 -4.12 -9.01
C LEU A 134 1.98 -4.15 -10.24
N GLN A 135 1.81 -3.23 -11.19
CA GLN A 135 2.68 -3.11 -12.36
C GLN A 135 4.13 -2.77 -11.95
N ILE A 136 4.33 -1.89 -10.98
CA ILE A 136 5.67 -1.60 -10.45
C ILE A 136 6.30 -2.88 -9.90
N LEU A 137 5.58 -3.63 -9.07
CA LEU A 137 6.06 -4.91 -8.52
C LEU A 137 6.35 -5.93 -9.62
N ILE A 138 5.46 -6.07 -10.61
CA ILE A 138 5.66 -6.98 -11.75
C ILE A 138 6.95 -6.63 -12.51
N HIS A 139 7.13 -5.37 -12.90
CA HIS A 139 8.31 -4.95 -13.67
C HIS A 139 9.62 -5.15 -12.89
N THR A 140 9.55 -5.06 -11.58
CA THR A 140 10.74 -5.18 -10.72
C THR A 140 11.06 -6.63 -10.39
N ILE A 141 10.04 -7.46 -10.10
CA ILE A 141 10.22 -8.82 -9.60
C ILE A 141 10.14 -9.86 -10.72
N ALA A 142 9.35 -9.64 -11.78
CA ALA A 142 9.18 -10.59 -12.86
C ALA A 142 10.50 -11.04 -13.53
N PRO A 143 11.51 -10.18 -13.76
CA PRO A 143 12.79 -10.62 -14.30
C PRO A 143 13.53 -11.64 -13.42
N LEU A 144 13.18 -11.76 -12.12
CA LEU A 144 13.78 -12.74 -11.21
C LEU A 144 13.22 -14.16 -11.41
N SER A 145 12.05 -14.28 -12.01
CA SER A 145 11.34 -15.57 -12.12
C SER A 145 11.76 -16.39 -13.36
N THR A 146 12.80 -15.99 -14.11
CA THR A 146 13.01 -16.53 -15.46
C THR A 146 14.44 -16.84 -15.90
N PRO A 147 15.07 -17.94 -15.49
CA PRO A 147 16.12 -18.52 -16.33
C PRO A 147 15.60 -19.58 -17.32
N ALA A 148 14.47 -20.23 -17.06
CA ALA A 148 13.98 -21.36 -17.87
C ALA A 148 12.92 -20.99 -18.92
N ALA A 149 12.34 -19.81 -18.85
CA ALA A 149 11.32 -19.37 -19.80
C ALA A 149 11.99 -18.51 -20.88
N GLY A 150 11.86 -18.90 -22.15
CA GLY A 150 12.42 -18.16 -23.29
C GLY A 150 11.96 -16.69 -23.34
N PRO A 151 12.55 -15.85 -24.21
CA PRO A 151 12.37 -14.39 -24.22
C PRO A 151 10.94 -13.91 -24.44
N ASN A 152 10.03 -14.78 -24.84
CA ASN A 152 8.60 -14.47 -25.05
C ASN A 152 7.69 -15.12 -24.00
N SER A 153 8.21 -15.61 -22.87
CA SER A 153 7.42 -16.25 -21.86
C SER A 153 6.52 -15.25 -21.11
N GLN A 154 5.26 -15.59 -20.96
CA GLN A 154 4.31 -14.87 -20.10
C GLN A 154 4.35 -15.33 -18.63
N TYR A 155 5.18 -16.32 -18.31
CA TYR A 155 5.25 -16.91 -16.97
C TYR A 155 5.52 -15.88 -15.86
N PRO A 156 6.49 -14.94 -16.01
CA PRO A 156 6.74 -13.93 -14.98
C PRO A 156 5.53 -13.04 -14.69
N THR A 157 4.82 -12.64 -15.73
CA THR A 157 3.61 -11.83 -15.60
C THR A 157 2.49 -12.61 -14.89
N VAL A 158 2.29 -13.87 -15.25
CA VAL A 158 1.28 -14.74 -14.61
C VAL A 158 1.64 -14.95 -13.14
N ALA A 159 2.88 -15.29 -12.82
CA ALA A 159 3.35 -15.50 -11.45
C ALA A 159 3.15 -14.23 -10.59
N ALA A 160 3.50 -13.06 -11.12
CA ALA A 160 3.34 -11.80 -10.41
C ALA A 160 1.85 -11.41 -10.20
N ILE A 161 0.97 -11.69 -11.17
CA ILE A 161 -0.48 -11.50 -11.00
C ILE A 161 -1.01 -12.43 -9.90
N MET A 162 -0.59 -13.70 -9.91
CA MET A 162 -0.99 -14.66 -8.88
C MET A 162 -0.49 -14.24 -7.49
N ALA A 163 0.78 -13.82 -7.38
CA ALA A 163 1.37 -13.34 -6.15
C ALA A 163 0.64 -12.09 -5.61
N GLY A 164 0.36 -11.11 -6.48
CA GLY A 164 -0.40 -9.92 -6.11
C GLY A 164 -1.84 -10.22 -5.69
N GLY A 165 -2.48 -11.21 -6.33
CA GLY A 165 -3.81 -11.71 -5.95
C GLY A 165 -3.78 -12.42 -4.60
N ALA A 166 -2.79 -13.29 -4.37
CA ALA A 166 -2.59 -14.00 -3.10
C ALA A 166 -2.35 -13.02 -1.95
N MET A 167 -1.50 -11.99 -2.15
CA MET A 167 -1.28 -10.94 -1.15
C MET A 167 -2.54 -10.16 -0.82
N ALA A 168 -3.36 -9.84 -1.81
CA ALA A 168 -4.59 -9.11 -1.58
C ALA A 168 -5.61 -9.92 -0.76
N GLU A 169 -5.76 -11.20 -1.07
CA GLU A 169 -6.65 -12.10 -0.33
C GLU A 169 -6.12 -12.35 1.09
N LEU A 170 -4.81 -12.57 1.24
CA LEU A 170 -4.15 -12.70 2.53
C LEU A 170 -4.38 -11.47 3.41
N ALA A 171 -4.17 -10.27 2.86
CA ALA A 171 -4.36 -9.01 3.55
C ALA A 171 -5.81 -8.80 4.00
N GLY A 172 -6.79 -9.17 3.15
CA GLY A 172 -8.20 -9.15 3.48
C GLY A 172 -8.55 -10.15 4.59
N ALA A 173 -8.09 -11.38 4.45
CA ALA A 173 -8.28 -12.43 5.46
C ALA A 173 -7.69 -12.06 6.81
N TRP A 174 -6.52 -11.43 6.81
CA TRP A 174 -5.87 -10.91 8.01
C TRP A 174 -6.68 -9.80 8.67
N ALA A 175 -7.10 -8.79 7.90
CA ALA A 175 -7.90 -7.67 8.41
C ALA A 175 -9.25 -8.12 9.00
N GLU A 176 -9.84 -9.20 8.48
CA GLU A 176 -11.09 -9.80 8.94
C GLU A 176 -10.90 -10.76 10.12
N GLY A 177 -9.66 -11.00 10.57
CA GLY A 177 -9.34 -11.92 11.66
C GLY A 177 -9.54 -13.42 11.32
N ARG A 178 -9.70 -13.77 10.04
CA ARG A 178 -9.89 -15.17 9.57
C ARG A 178 -8.67 -16.06 9.78
N LEU A 179 -7.51 -15.46 10.01
CA LEU A 179 -6.23 -16.16 10.20
C LEU A 179 -5.76 -16.19 11.66
N GLY A 180 -6.60 -15.74 12.60
CA GLY A 180 -6.20 -15.57 13.99
C GLY A 180 -5.38 -14.30 14.21
N ASP A 181 -4.58 -14.27 15.28
CA ASP A 181 -3.81 -13.11 15.75
C ASP A 181 -2.28 -13.34 15.78
N ASP A 182 -1.83 -14.54 15.39
CA ASP A 182 -0.40 -14.86 15.31
C ASP A 182 0.19 -14.39 13.97
N LEU A 183 0.65 -13.13 13.97
CA LEU A 183 1.26 -12.51 12.79
C LEU A 183 2.49 -13.29 12.30
N THR A 184 3.32 -13.79 13.21
CA THR A 184 4.55 -14.49 12.85
C THR A 184 4.24 -15.76 12.07
N THR A 185 3.35 -16.60 12.59
CA THR A 185 2.93 -17.84 11.90
C THR A 185 2.27 -17.54 10.54
N ALA A 186 1.42 -16.52 10.46
CA ALA A 186 0.78 -16.14 9.18
C ALA A 186 1.82 -15.69 8.15
N VAL A 187 2.80 -14.89 8.56
CA VAL A 187 3.88 -14.41 7.69
C VAL A 187 4.80 -15.55 7.25
N ASP A 188 5.18 -16.47 8.16
CA ASP A 188 6.02 -17.63 7.82
C ASP A 188 5.36 -18.51 6.75
N HIS A 189 4.09 -18.87 6.93
CA HIS A 189 3.36 -19.69 5.96
C HIS A 189 3.21 -18.98 4.61
N ALA A 190 2.90 -17.68 4.63
CA ALA A 190 2.80 -16.89 3.39
C ALA A 190 4.14 -16.77 2.68
N THR A 191 5.24 -16.61 3.43
CA THR A 191 6.60 -16.57 2.90
C THR A 191 6.97 -17.89 2.24
N ASP A 192 6.72 -19.02 2.89
CA ASP A 192 7.00 -20.35 2.35
C ASP A 192 6.21 -20.61 1.06
N PHE A 193 4.94 -20.23 1.02
CA PHE A 193 4.11 -20.34 -0.18
C PHE A 193 4.65 -19.48 -1.33
N MET A 194 4.95 -18.21 -1.06
CA MET A 194 5.46 -17.27 -2.06
C MET A 194 6.82 -17.74 -2.59
N PHE A 195 7.69 -18.18 -1.71
CA PHE A 195 9.02 -18.64 -2.07
C PHE A 195 8.97 -19.92 -2.92
N ALA A 196 8.14 -20.88 -2.55
CA ALA A 196 7.92 -22.10 -3.34
C ALA A 196 7.31 -21.79 -4.73
N SER A 197 6.49 -20.75 -4.83
CA SER A 197 5.82 -20.33 -6.08
C SER A 197 6.76 -19.60 -7.04
N LEU A 198 7.85 -18.98 -6.55
CA LEU A 198 8.83 -18.25 -7.36
C LEU A 198 9.83 -19.16 -8.07
N GLY A 199 9.89 -20.45 -7.72
CA GLY A 199 10.77 -21.44 -8.34
C GLY A 199 12.09 -21.69 -7.58
N PRO A 200 13.04 -22.44 -8.16
CA PRO A 200 14.27 -22.84 -7.48
C PRO A 200 15.14 -21.65 -7.09
N THR A 201 15.75 -21.72 -5.93
CA THR A 201 16.48 -20.66 -5.20
C THR A 201 17.62 -19.95 -5.97
N HIS A 202 18.17 -20.57 -7.03
CA HIS A 202 19.22 -19.92 -7.84
C HIS A 202 18.69 -18.85 -8.82
N VAL A 203 17.37 -18.61 -8.83
CA VAL A 203 16.71 -17.59 -9.67
C VAL A 203 16.62 -16.24 -8.95
N LEU A 204 16.90 -16.22 -7.65
CA LEU A 204 16.60 -15.09 -6.78
C LEU A 204 17.78 -14.15 -6.54
N ASP A 205 18.91 -14.36 -7.21
CA ASP A 205 20.06 -13.45 -7.13
C ASP A 205 19.63 -12.02 -7.49
N GLY A 206 19.67 -11.13 -6.50
CA GLY A 206 19.31 -9.71 -6.68
C GLY A 206 17.87 -9.34 -6.33
N VAL A 207 17.07 -10.20 -5.66
CA VAL A 207 15.72 -9.85 -5.16
C VAL A 207 15.76 -8.61 -4.30
N GLN A 208 16.72 -8.53 -3.38
CA GLN A 208 16.87 -7.37 -2.49
C GLN A 208 17.07 -6.07 -3.28
N ALA A 209 18.03 -6.03 -4.20
CA ALA A 209 18.32 -4.82 -4.99
C ALA A 209 17.11 -4.39 -5.83
N ARG A 210 16.36 -5.35 -6.37
CA ARG A 210 15.17 -5.07 -7.18
C ARG A 210 13.97 -4.65 -6.33
N ALA A 211 13.78 -5.26 -5.16
CA ALA A 211 12.76 -4.84 -4.21
C ALA A 211 13.02 -3.39 -3.75
N MET A 212 14.27 -3.04 -3.47
CA MET A 212 14.65 -1.66 -3.15
C MET A 212 14.35 -0.70 -4.30
N SER A 213 14.67 -1.06 -5.54
CA SER A 213 14.31 -0.25 -6.72
C SER A 213 12.80 -0.06 -6.88
N ALA A 214 11.98 -1.08 -6.58
CA ALA A 214 10.52 -0.94 -6.58
C ALA A 214 10.04 0.06 -5.54
N PHE A 215 10.59 0.01 -4.34
CA PHE A 215 10.26 0.96 -3.28
C PHE A 215 10.69 2.39 -3.63
N GLU A 216 11.87 2.58 -4.22
CA GLU A 216 12.32 3.88 -4.71
C GLU A 216 11.36 4.48 -5.74
N LEU A 217 10.84 3.65 -6.67
CA LEU A 217 9.80 4.08 -7.62
C LEU A 217 8.49 4.46 -6.91
N MET A 218 8.05 3.67 -5.91
CA MET A 218 6.84 3.97 -5.13
C MET A 218 7.00 5.23 -4.28
N LEU A 219 8.21 5.54 -3.84
CA LEU A 219 8.53 6.73 -3.06
C LEU A 219 8.76 7.98 -3.94
N GLY A 220 8.61 7.85 -5.26
CA GLY A 220 8.76 8.98 -6.20
C GLY A 220 10.21 9.39 -6.44
N GLY A 221 11.16 8.44 -6.29
CA GLY A 221 12.57 8.69 -6.49
C GLY A 221 13.12 9.67 -5.45
N MET A 222 13.13 9.30 -4.18
CA MET A 222 13.80 10.09 -3.15
C MET A 222 15.28 10.24 -3.53
N PRO A 223 15.84 11.47 -3.62
CA PRO A 223 17.27 11.62 -3.80
C PRO A 223 17.98 11.06 -2.57
N SER A 224 18.98 10.24 -2.81
CA SER A 224 19.93 9.68 -1.84
C SER A 224 20.64 10.76 -1.02
#